data_48b60e54e0fa4cb50c20e4f5ef85cafb
#
_entry.id   48b60e54e0fa4cb50c20e4f5ef85cafb
#
_cell.length_a   1.000
_cell.length_b   1.000
_cell.length_c   1.000
_cell.angle_alpha   90.00
_cell.angle_beta   90.00
_cell.angle_gamma   90.00
#
_symmetry.space_group_name_H-M   'P 1'
#
loop_
_entity.id
_entity.type
_entity.pdbx_description
1 polymer ?
#
loop_
_entity_poly.entity_id
_entity_poly.type
_entity_poly.pdbx_seq_one_letter_code
_entity_poly.pdbx_strand_id
1 'polypeptide(L)'
;MRALVANPPLDFVSVNAAARTGINVDRATYQQGQLRVTGSTARAPVTQLLRLAGIGTISIKSVLELVNKSGSWLVSWSPATIAPQLKPGDQLSLQVNWPARAQIFGAGGAPLTTQAPMVTVGVEGQRIKNHKDVRATLLAAGAPASALDSALKGAKAQPTWFEPVYTITWARYQRLKPKIYPIPGTVFQTIHERTPITPGLGYVVGSVGPVTAEELHQLGAPYDAQSVVGQTGLELAYERQLAGQPGATIVAASAQGTQVTAVASLPPRPGTPLHTSIDPQVQRDAETALAGEHKQAALVAVDASTGQVLASVSEPANSGFNLALEGSFPPGSAFKIITSTALVEHGLTPSSAATCPQQVTVDGESFHNSEGTAPVSDFLHAFAESCNTAFIGLATRHLAAADFPATAAQYRLGTTPKLGLAAFGGSVPKPANEADLAATAIGQGRVLVSPLAMAMVAAAVDTGKVRAPSLVSGAPDDQVKPTALAARVVTSLHTMMAQVVKTGTAAGKGLPPGTYAKTGTAQYGSGHPLRQDAWLVGFNADIAFAMVTVNGGEGGPTDGPIVAKFLNLVGQLRG
;
A
#
# COMPACT_ATOMS: atom_id res chain seq x y z
N MET A 1 -16.84 -20.20 46.79
CA MET A 1 -15.89 -21.24 46.33
C MET A 1 -15.12 -21.90 47.45
N ARG A 2 -14.46 -21.15 48.36
CA ARG A 2 -13.65 -21.72 49.46
C ARG A 2 -14.43 -22.67 50.38
N ALA A 3 -15.72 -22.41 50.64
CA ALA A 3 -16.61 -23.26 51.46
C ALA A 3 -16.94 -24.64 50.84
N LEU A 4 -16.68 -24.83 49.54
CA LEU A 4 -16.90 -26.08 48.81
C LEU A 4 -15.63 -26.96 48.72
N VAL A 5 -14.52 -26.52 49.35
CA VAL A 5 -13.23 -27.21 49.31
C VAL A 5 -12.93 -27.81 50.69
N ALA A 6 -12.52 -29.07 50.73
CA ALA A 6 -12.33 -29.81 51.95
C ALA A 6 -11.23 -29.24 52.87
N ASN A 7 -10.11 -28.84 52.29
CA ASN A 7 -8.97 -28.23 52.97
C ASN A 7 -8.35 -27.16 52.01
N PRO A 8 -8.96 -25.97 51.90
CA PRO A 8 -8.45 -24.96 50.98
C PRO A 8 -7.11 -24.41 51.49
N PRO A 9 -6.03 -24.44 50.64
CA PRO A 9 -4.75 -23.84 51.02
C PRO A 9 -4.91 -22.32 51.17
N LEU A 10 -3.96 -21.68 51.84
CA LEU A 10 -3.98 -20.21 52.06
C LEU A 10 -4.04 -19.42 50.76
N ASP A 11 -3.32 -19.86 49.74
CA ASP A 11 -3.19 -19.28 48.42
C ASP A 11 -4.28 -19.73 47.42
N PHE A 12 -5.31 -20.51 47.84
CA PHE A 12 -6.36 -21.03 46.97
C PHE A 12 -6.97 -19.99 46.03
N VAL A 13 -7.26 -18.79 46.53
CA VAL A 13 -7.91 -17.74 45.74
C VAL A 13 -6.92 -17.14 44.73
N SER A 14 -5.69 -16.87 45.16
CA SER A 14 -4.66 -16.28 44.28
C SER A 14 -4.23 -17.22 43.18
N VAL A 15 -4.06 -18.50 43.45
CA VAL A 15 -3.70 -19.51 42.44
C VAL A 15 -4.80 -19.65 41.37
N ASN A 16 -6.07 -19.73 41.80
CA ASN A 16 -7.19 -19.82 40.86
C ASN A 16 -7.40 -18.54 40.05
N ALA A 17 -7.11 -17.37 40.63
CA ALA A 17 -7.15 -16.09 39.92
C ALA A 17 -6.00 -16.01 38.89
N ALA A 18 -4.76 -16.30 39.30
CA ALA A 18 -3.58 -16.29 38.45
C ALA A 18 -3.72 -17.25 37.26
N ALA A 19 -4.30 -18.44 37.46
CA ALA A 19 -4.56 -19.39 36.39
C ALA A 19 -5.50 -18.83 35.30
N ARG A 20 -6.41 -17.92 35.63
CA ARG A 20 -7.30 -17.28 34.64
C ARG A 20 -6.69 -16.08 33.98
N THR A 21 -6.00 -15.23 34.75
CA THR A 21 -5.37 -14.01 34.21
C THR A 21 -4.18 -14.33 33.29
N GLY A 22 -3.39 -15.35 33.60
CA GLY A 22 -2.23 -15.77 32.80
C GLY A 22 -2.57 -16.32 31.42
N ILE A 23 -3.83 -16.70 31.17
CA ILE A 23 -4.27 -17.23 29.86
C ILE A 23 -5.35 -16.40 29.16
N ASN A 24 -5.62 -15.20 29.66
CA ASN A 24 -6.55 -14.22 29.06
C ASN A 24 -7.91 -14.81 28.63
N VAL A 25 -8.58 -15.50 29.57
CA VAL A 25 -9.88 -16.15 29.32
C VAL A 25 -11.00 -15.12 29.29
N ASP A 26 -11.67 -14.99 28.16
CA ASP A 26 -12.86 -14.16 27.96
C ASP A 26 -14.10 -14.82 28.63
N ARG A 27 -14.28 -16.13 28.37
CA ARG A 27 -15.39 -16.90 28.92
C ARG A 27 -14.98 -18.35 29.22
N ALA A 28 -15.40 -18.87 30.36
CA ALA A 28 -15.24 -20.29 30.73
C ALA A 28 -16.62 -20.96 30.89
N THR A 29 -16.77 -22.12 30.27
CA THR A 29 -17.93 -23.02 30.51
C THR A 29 -17.42 -24.40 30.86
N TYR A 30 -18.22 -25.13 31.66
CA TYR A 30 -17.82 -26.40 32.20
C TYR A 30 -18.85 -27.46 31.85
N GLN A 31 -18.35 -28.62 31.41
CA GLN A 31 -19.17 -29.79 31.12
C GLN A 31 -18.76 -30.90 32.10
N GLN A 32 -19.70 -31.40 32.88
CA GLN A 32 -19.48 -32.50 33.78
C GLN A 32 -19.66 -33.83 33.03
N GLY A 33 -18.71 -34.73 33.21
CA GLY A 33 -18.83 -36.12 32.78
C GLY A 33 -19.53 -37.00 33.84
N GLN A 34 -19.52 -38.31 33.62
CA GLN A 34 -20.17 -39.27 34.51
C GLN A 34 -19.48 -39.29 35.89
N LEU A 35 -20.25 -38.96 36.94
CA LEU A 35 -19.82 -39.03 38.30
C LEU A 35 -19.66 -40.50 38.73
N ARG A 36 -18.53 -40.82 39.39
CA ARG A 36 -18.27 -42.14 39.97
C ARG A 36 -18.06 -41.98 41.46
N VAL A 37 -18.93 -42.63 42.24
CA VAL A 37 -18.88 -42.61 43.72
C VAL A 37 -18.35 -43.95 44.22
N THR A 38 -17.40 -43.90 45.18
CA THR A 38 -16.80 -45.07 45.83
C THR A 38 -16.66 -44.79 47.32
N GLY A 39 -17.62 -45.27 48.11
CA GLY A 39 -17.69 -45.01 49.56
C GLY A 39 -17.79 -43.49 49.85
N SER A 40 -16.85 -42.98 50.63
CA SER A 40 -16.80 -41.55 51.01
C SER A 40 -16.05 -40.65 49.98
N THR A 41 -15.66 -41.19 48.81
CA THR A 41 -14.98 -40.43 47.76
C THR A 41 -15.78 -40.49 46.46
N ALA A 42 -15.62 -39.46 45.63
CA ALA A 42 -16.18 -39.45 44.26
C ALA A 42 -15.23 -38.75 43.28
N ARG A 43 -15.32 -39.15 42.00
CA ARG A 43 -14.56 -38.58 40.91
C ARG A 43 -15.52 -38.04 39.85
N ALA A 44 -15.39 -36.76 39.54
CA ALA A 44 -16.17 -36.08 38.51
C ALA A 44 -15.23 -35.58 37.38
N PRO A 45 -15.20 -36.25 36.23
CA PRO A 45 -14.52 -35.71 35.06
C PRO A 45 -15.16 -34.38 34.68
N VAL A 46 -14.34 -33.37 34.33
CA VAL A 46 -14.79 -32.05 33.90
C VAL A 46 -14.02 -31.64 32.66
N THR A 47 -14.75 -31.21 31.65
CA THR A 47 -14.18 -30.53 30.49
C THR A 47 -14.44 -29.03 30.63
N GLN A 48 -13.38 -28.26 30.73
CA GLN A 48 -13.41 -26.80 30.73
C GLN A 48 -13.30 -26.32 29.30
N LEU A 49 -14.26 -25.53 28.80
CA LEU A 49 -14.23 -24.87 27.52
C LEU A 49 -13.90 -23.41 27.77
N LEU A 50 -12.68 -23.01 27.41
CA LEU A 50 -12.13 -21.70 27.67
C LEU A 50 -12.11 -20.91 26.33
N ARG A 51 -12.91 -19.86 26.25
CA ARG A 51 -12.89 -18.94 25.13
C ARG A 51 -11.76 -17.94 25.34
N LEU A 52 -10.79 -17.95 24.42
CA LEU A 52 -9.67 -17.03 24.37
C LEU A 52 -10.02 -15.88 23.43
N ALA A 53 -9.83 -14.64 23.88
CA ALA A 53 -10.17 -13.45 23.10
C ALA A 53 -9.45 -13.44 21.74
N GLY A 54 -10.22 -13.31 20.64
CA GLY A 54 -9.71 -13.24 19.28
C GLY A 54 -9.12 -14.55 18.71
N ILE A 55 -8.99 -15.63 19.51
CA ILE A 55 -8.33 -16.89 19.09
C ILE A 55 -9.36 -17.99 18.84
N GLY A 56 -10.21 -18.26 19.86
CA GLY A 56 -11.19 -19.35 19.77
C GLY A 56 -11.40 -20.05 21.09
N THR A 57 -11.95 -21.27 21.06
CA THR A 57 -12.23 -22.05 22.25
C THR A 57 -11.26 -23.22 22.35
N ILE A 58 -10.59 -23.32 23.50
CA ILE A 58 -9.69 -24.42 23.85
C ILE A 58 -10.30 -25.23 24.98
N SER A 59 -10.04 -26.54 25.05
CA SER A 59 -10.57 -27.40 26.08
C SER A 59 -9.48 -27.96 26.96
N ILE A 60 -9.72 -27.93 28.30
CA ILE A 60 -8.89 -28.61 29.28
C ILE A 60 -9.76 -29.68 29.96
N LYS A 61 -9.28 -30.92 29.99
CA LYS A 61 -9.93 -32.02 30.69
C LYS A 61 -9.25 -32.21 32.02
N SER A 62 -10.02 -32.18 33.11
CA SER A 62 -9.55 -32.43 34.47
C SER A 62 -10.51 -33.34 35.22
N VAL A 63 -10.14 -33.76 36.42
CA VAL A 63 -11.00 -34.57 37.30
C VAL A 63 -11.11 -33.85 38.64
N LEU A 64 -12.33 -33.59 39.06
CA LEU A 64 -12.60 -33.17 40.44
C LEU A 64 -12.63 -34.39 41.33
N GLU A 65 -11.71 -34.44 42.27
CA GLU A 65 -11.74 -35.39 43.37
C GLU A 65 -12.63 -34.82 44.50
N LEU A 66 -13.59 -35.59 44.95
CA LEU A 66 -14.54 -35.17 45.98
C LEU A 66 -14.44 -36.09 47.19
N VAL A 67 -14.66 -35.55 48.38
CA VAL A 67 -14.72 -36.27 49.63
C VAL A 67 -15.99 -35.90 50.39
N ASN A 68 -16.70 -36.89 50.92
CA ASN A 68 -17.84 -36.66 51.77
C ASN A 68 -17.39 -36.45 53.25
N LYS A 69 -17.68 -35.25 53.75
CA LYS A 69 -17.47 -34.94 55.19
C LYS A 69 -18.79 -34.58 55.81
N SER A 70 -19.22 -35.41 56.78
CA SER A 70 -20.45 -35.18 57.53
C SER A 70 -21.71 -34.98 56.68
N GLY A 71 -21.84 -35.74 55.57
CA GLY A 71 -22.97 -35.67 54.64
C GLY A 71 -22.82 -34.63 53.51
N SER A 72 -21.79 -33.83 53.52
CA SER A 72 -21.52 -32.84 52.49
C SER A 72 -20.34 -33.23 51.57
N TRP A 73 -20.55 -33.19 50.28
CA TRP A 73 -19.50 -33.43 49.31
C TRP A 73 -18.66 -32.17 49.09
N LEU A 74 -17.35 -32.26 49.34
CA LEU A 74 -16.38 -31.18 49.20
C LEU A 74 -15.30 -31.56 48.20
N VAL A 75 -14.79 -30.58 47.45
CA VAL A 75 -13.69 -30.79 46.48
C VAL A 75 -12.36 -30.98 47.24
N SER A 76 -11.69 -32.10 47.02
CA SER A 76 -10.30 -32.30 47.41
C SER A 76 -9.41 -31.59 46.39
N TRP A 77 -9.17 -30.29 46.63
CA TRP A 77 -8.51 -29.42 45.66
C TRP A 77 -7.00 -29.63 45.62
N SER A 78 -6.47 -29.65 44.42
CA SER A 78 -5.04 -29.48 44.09
C SER A 78 -4.89 -28.66 42.78
N PRO A 79 -3.72 -28.17 42.43
CA PRO A 79 -3.50 -27.51 41.14
C PRO A 79 -3.95 -28.35 39.93
N ALA A 80 -3.83 -29.68 40.00
CA ALA A 80 -4.32 -30.61 38.99
C ALA A 80 -5.85 -30.55 38.76
N THR A 81 -6.60 -29.97 39.68
CA THR A 81 -8.03 -29.68 39.50
C THR A 81 -8.28 -28.63 38.41
N ILE A 82 -7.33 -27.70 38.22
CA ILE A 82 -7.37 -26.67 37.16
C ILE A 82 -6.92 -27.31 35.87
N ALA A 83 -5.73 -27.92 35.87
CA ALA A 83 -5.17 -28.66 34.75
C ALA A 83 -4.28 -29.80 35.26
N PRO A 84 -4.42 -31.05 34.75
CA PRO A 84 -3.73 -32.23 35.28
C PRO A 84 -2.20 -32.09 35.32
N GLN A 85 -1.63 -31.26 34.48
CA GLN A 85 -0.18 -31.02 34.36
C GLN A 85 0.36 -30.02 35.41
N LEU A 86 -0.52 -29.26 36.09
CA LEU A 86 -0.10 -28.26 37.07
C LEU A 86 0.38 -28.93 38.37
N LYS A 87 1.55 -28.52 38.81
CA LYS A 87 2.14 -28.84 40.11
C LYS A 87 2.02 -27.64 41.06
N PRO A 88 2.21 -27.84 42.36
CA PRO A 88 2.29 -26.73 43.30
C PRO A 88 3.36 -25.72 42.91
N GLY A 89 3.01 -24.43 42.80
CA GLY A 89 3.88 -23.35 42.38
C GLY A 89 3.92 -23.09 40.87
N ASP A 90 3.36 -23.97 40.04
CA ASP A 90 3.26 -23.74 38.59
C ASP A 90 2.22 -22.66 38.24
N GLN A 91 2.45 -21.97 37.13
CA GLN A 91 1.53 -20.98 36.57
C GLN A 91 1.11 -21.37 35.16
N LEU A 92 -0.12 -21.05 34.80
CA LEU A 92 -0.57 -21.15 33.41
C LEU A 92 -0.20 -19.88 32.65
N SER A 93 0.31 -20.07 31.46
CA SER A 93 0.53 -18.97 30.50
C SER A 93 0.03 -19.36 29.10
N LEU A 94 -0.30 -18.34 28.31
CA LEU A 94 -0.77 -18.48 26.95
C LEU A 94 0.36 -18.16 25.99
N GLN A 95 0.65 -19.09 25.09
CA GLN A 95 1.53 -18.86 23.96
C GLN A 95 0.66 -18.75 22.69
N VAL A 96 0.66 -17.59 22.08
CA VAL A 96 -0.06 -17.34 20.83
C VAL A 96 0.83 -17.74 19.66
N ASN A 97 0.30 -18.54 18.74
CA ASN A 97 1.03 -19.08 17.60
C ASN A 97 0.40 -18.60 16.30
N TRP A 98 1.01 -17.63 15.65
CA TRP A 98 0.54 -17.17 14.34
C TRP A 98 0.94 -18.16 13.24
N PRO A 99 0.06 -18.39 12.23
CA PRO A 99 0.45 -19.13 11.03
C PRO A 99 1.43 -18.31 10.19
N ALA A 100 2.06 -18.94 9.20
CA ALA A 100 2.78 -18.21 8.18
C ALA A 100 1.80 -17.26 7.46
N ARG A 101 2.19 -16.00 7.30
CA ARG A 101 1.41 -14.97 6.64
C ARG A 101 1.16 -15.34 5.17
N ALA A 102 -0.08 -15.23 4.72
CA ALA A 102 -0.47 -15.61 3.36
C ALA A 102 0.20 -14.74 2.30
N GLN A 103 0.37 -15.30 1.10
CA GLN A 103 1.05 -14.61 -0.01
C GLN A 103 0.16 -13.56 -0.67
N ILE A 104 0.82 -12.54 -1.24
CA ILE A 104 0.23 -11.60 -2.19
C ILE A 104 0.75 -12.01 -3.57
N PHE A 105 -0.18 -12.30 -4.48
CA PHE A 105 0.11 -12.73 -5.83
C PHE A 105 -0.23 -11.63 -6.84
N GLY A 106 0.57 -11.53 -7.88
CA GLY A 106 0.32 -10.77 -9.08
C GLY A 106 -0.35 -11.60 -10.17
N ALA A 107 -0.37 -11.07 -11.36
CA ALA A 107 -0.87 -11.72 -12.55
C ALA A 107 -0.21 -13.09 -12.75
N GLY A 108 -0.97 -14.06 -13.24
CA GLY A 108 -0.51 -15.43 -13.46
C GLY A 108 -0.14 -16.19 -12.18
N GLY A 109 -0.48 -15.68 -10.99
CA GLY A 109 -0.15 -16.31 -9.71
C GLY A 109 1.31 -16.13 -9.29
N ALA A 110 2.03 -15.19 -9.88
CA ALA A 110 3.41 -14.90 -9.51
C ALA A 110 3.46 -14.21 -8.12
N PRO A 111 4.32 -14.63 -7.18
CA PRO A 111 4.41 -14.00 -5.87
C PRO A 111 4.94 -12.57 -5.99
N LEU A 112 4.33 -11.62 -5.28
CA LEU A 112 4.79 -10.23 -5.18
C LEU A 112 5.61 -9.98 -3.91
N THR A 113 5.69 -10.97 -3.01
CA THR A 113 6.49 -10.89 -1.78
C THR A 113 7.47 -12.05 -1.70
N THR A 114 8.60 -11.80 -1.05
CA THR A 114 9.65 -12.78 -0.80
C THR A 114 10.19 -12.64 0.62
N GLN A 115 10.87 -13.68 1.12
CA GLN A 115 11.67 -13.61 2.33
C GLN A 115 13.08 -13.16 1.95
N ALA A 116 13.38 -11.89 2.17
CA ALA A 116 14.68 -11.33 1.84
C ALA A 116 15.62 -11.32 3.05
N PRO A 117 16.92 -11.62 2.88
CA PRO A 117 17.89 -11.41 3.94
C PRO A 117 18.07 -9.90 4.19
N MET A 118 17.87 -9.52 5.44
CA MET A 118 18.06 -8.17 5.94
C MET A 118 19.14 -8.18 7.01
N VAL A 119 19.77 -7.06 7.25
CA VAL A 119 20.77 -6.93 8.30
C VAL A 119 20.33 -5.84 9.28
N THR A 120 20.08 -6.25 10.51
CA THR A 120 19.89 -5.31 11.61
C THR A 120 21.26 -4.86 12.09
N VAL A 121 21.54 -3.59 11.92
CA VAL A 121 22.73 -2.92 12.40
C VAL A 121 22.44 -2.42 13.81
N GLY A 122 23.27 -2.79 14.75
CA GLY A 122 23.12 -2.39 16.14
C GLY A 122 24.45 -2.16 16.81
N VAL A 123 24.41 -1.92 18.12
CA VAL A 123 25.59 -1.67 18.94
C VAL A 123 25.59 -2.57 20.18
N GLU A 124 26.78 -2.92 20.65
CA GLU A 124 27.01 -3.66 21.89
C GLU A 124 28.01 -2.88 22.77
N GLY A 125 27.54 -2.42 23.92
CA GLY A 125 28.24 -1.45 24.77
C GLY A 125 29.66 -1.86 25.17
N GLN A 126 29.86 -3.12 25.58
CA GLN A 126 31.17 -3.65 25.99
C GLN A 126 32.21 -3.63 24.87
N ARG A 127 31.80 -3.56 23.61
CA ARG A 127 32.68 -3.53 22.43
C ARG A 127 32.97 -2.12 21.94
N ILE A 128 32.25 -1.11 22.42
CA ILE A 128 32.44 0.29 22.00
C ILE A 128 33.74 0.83 22.60
N LYS A 129 34.73 1.12 21.75
CA LYS A 129 35.98 1.79 22.14
C LYS A 129 35.84 3.30 22.10
N ASN A 130 35.10 3.84 21.14
CA ASN A 130 34.88 5.28 20.97
C ASN A 130 33.43 5.56 20.55
N HIS A 131 32.64 6.13 21.45
CA HIS A 131 31.22 6.45 21.18
C HIS A 131 31.05 7.51 20.07
N LYS A 132 31.97 8.45 19.92
CA LYS A 132 31.91 9.49 18.88
C LYS A 132 32.08 8.87 17.49
N ASP A 133 33.04 7.95 17.35
CA ASP A 133 33.31 7.28 16.06
C ASP A 133 32.14 6.39 15.64
N VAL A 134 31.60 5.58 16.57
CA VAL A 134 30.40 4.77 16.33
C VAL A 134 29.24 5.64 15.86
N ARG A 135 28.96 6.73 16.59
CA ARG A 135 27.87 7.65 16.26
C ARG A 135 28.08 8.32 14.91
N ALA A 136 29.24 8.88 14.65
CA ALA A 136 29.54 9.56 13.39
C ALA A 136 29.44 8.60 12.18
N THR A 137 30.02 7.41 12.32
CA THR A 137 30.02 6.42 11.23
C THR A 137 28.62 5.90 10.91
N LEU A 138 27.82 5.56 11.92
CA LEU A 138 26.46 5.06 11.70
C LEU A 138 25.53 6.15 11.16
N LEU A 139 25.66 7.41 11.60
CA LEU A 139 24.93 8.54 11.00
C LEU A 139 25.31 8.73 9.51
N ALA A 140 26.60 8.69 9.20
CA ALA A 140 27.07 8.78 7.81
C ALA A 140 26.61 7.60 6.95
N ALA A 141 26.33 6.45 7.57
CA ALA A 141 25.74 5.28 6.93
C ALA A 141 24.21 5.34 6.80
N GLY A 142 23.59 6.44 7.28
CA GLY A 142 22.15 6.69 7.18
C GLY A 142 21.33 6.09 8.32
N ALA A 143 21.92 5.89 9.50
CA ALA A 143 21.17 5.52 10.70
C ALA A 143 20.30 6.69 11.17
N PRO A 144 19.03 6.45 11.58
CA PRO A 144 18.19 7.46 12.20
C PRO A 144 18.82 7.95 13.52
N ALA A 145 19.00 9.26 13.67
CA ALA A 145 19.71 9.83 14.81
C ALA A 145 19.04 9.46 16.16
N SER A 146 17.72 9.54 16.24
CA SER A 146 16.97 9.22 17.46
C SER A 146 17.10 7.74 17.85
N ALA A 147 17.02 6.82 16.88
CA ALA A 147 17.18 5.38 17.12
C ALA A 147 18.62 5.08 17.59
N LEU A 148 19.61 5.69 16.95
CA LEU A 148 21.00 5.52 17.32
C LEU A 148 21.30 6.04 18.73
N ASP A 149 20.79 7.23 19.06
CA ASP A 149 20.99 7.81 20.39
C ASP A 149 20.31 6.97 21.49
N SER A 150 19.13 6.41 21.20
CA SER A 150 18.44 5.45 22.08
C SER A 150 19.24 4.17 22.27
N ALA A 151 19.75 3.58 21.19
CA ALA A 151 20.55 2.36 21.22
C ALA A 151 21.88 2.57 21.98
N LEU A 152 22.55 3.71 21.80
CA LEU A 152 23.76 4.05 22.55
C LEU A 152 23.48 4.22 24.05
N LYS A 153 22.32 4.76 24.42
CA LYS A 153 21.87 4.86 25.82
C LYS A 153 21.58 3.47 26.40
N GLY A 154 20.88 2.60 25.65
CA GLY A 154 20.62 1.20 26.02
C GLY A 154 21.91 0.42 26.20
N ALA A 155 22.84 0.52 25.25
CA ALA A 155 24.15 -0.14 25.29
C ALA A 155 25.00 0.29 26.50
N LYS A 156 24.83 1.51 27.00
CA LYS A 156 25.47 1.97 28.25
C LYS A 156 24.81 1.34 29.49
N ALA A 157 23.48 1.17 29.48
CA ALA A 157 22.74 0.57 30.60
C ALA A 157 22.91 -0.96 30.64
N GLN A 158 22.98 -1.62 29.48
CA GLN A 158 23.12 -3.06 29.33
C GLN A 158 24.28 -3.39 28.38
N PRO A 159 25.54 -3.33 28.85
CA PRO A 159 26.72 -3.36 27.98
C PRO A 159 26.90 -4.64 27.16
N THR A 160 26.33 -5.75 27.58
CA THR A 160 26.42 -7.06 26.89
C THR A 160 25.28 -7.31 25.92
N TRP A 161 24.27 -6.43 25.86
CA TRP A 161 23.10 -6.61 25.02
C TRP A 161 23.33 -6.01 23.65
N PHE A 162 22.76 -6.68 22.65
CA PHE A 162 22.62 -6.12 21.31
C PHE A 162 21.49 -5.09 21.30
N GLU A 163 21.86 -3.84 21.04
CA GLU A 163 20.90 -2.74 20.91
C GLU A 163 20.71 -2.43 19.43
N PRO A 164 19.54 -2.76 18.84
CA PRO A 164 19.28 -2.51 17.43
C PRO A 164 19.14 -1.03 17.13
N VAL A 165 19.66 -0.58 15.99
CA VAL A 165 19.59 0.82 15.52
C VAL A 165 18.66 0.92 14.30
N TYR A 166 18.91 0.14 13.27
CA TYR A 166 18.10 0.11 12.04
C TYR A 166 18.37 -1.15 11.24
N THR A 167 17.40 -1.50 10.39
CA THR A 167 17.51 -2.66 9.49
C THR A 167 17.68 -2.20 8.05
N ILE A 168 18.55 -2.86 7.30
CA ILE A 168 18.86 -2.55 5.90
C ILE A 168 18.90 -3.83 5.06
N THR A 169 18.66 -3.69 3.75
CA THR A 169 18.78 -4.81 2.82
C THR A 169 20.19 -5.35 2.79
N TRP A 170 20.33 -6.66 2.51
CA TRP A 170 21.64 -7.30 2.35
C TRP A 170 22.53 -6.57 1.34
N ALA A 171 21.96 -6.14 0.21
CA ALA A 171 22.70 -5.40 -0.81
C ALA A 171 23.24 -4.05 -0.30
N ARG A 172 22.44 -3.30 0.49
CA ARG A 172 22.89 -2.05 1.13
C ARG A 172 23.97 -2.31 2.17
N TYR A 173 23.79 -3.37 2.97
CA TYR A 173 24.82 -3.80 3.93
C TYR A 173 26.16 -4.09 3.27
N GLN A 174 26.16 -4.84 2.16
CA GLN A 174 27.41 -5.16 1.44
C GLN A 174 28.15 -3.89 0.97
N ARG A 175 27.42 -2.86 0.52
CA ARG A 175 28.03 -1.57 0.13
C ARG A 175 28.57 -0.78 1.33
N LEU A 176 27.89 -0.84 2.48
CA LEU A 176 28.27 -0.13 3.69
C LEU A 176 29.29 -0.90 4.55
N LYS A 177 29.35 -2.22 4.41
CA LYS A 177 30.20 -3.12 5.21
C LYS A 177 31.64 -2.63 5.36
N PRO A 178 32.36 -2.19 4.31
CA PRO A 178 33.72 -1.70 4.46
C PRO A 178 33.87 -0.51 5.41
N LYS A 179 32.81 0.27 5.60
CA LYS A 179 32.78 1.47 6.43
C LYS A 179 32.33 1.20 7.86
N ILE A 180 31.30 0.35 8.04
CA ILE A 180 30.66 0.15 9.34
C ILE A 180 31.18 -1.08 10.09
N TYR A 181 31.59 -2.14 9.37
CA TYR A 181 32.06 -3.40 9.98
C TYR A 181 33.35 -3.23 10.81
N PRO A 182 34.34 -2.42 10.39
CA PRO A 182 35.59 -2.25 11.15
C PRO A 182 35.43 -1.46 12.45
N ILE A 183 34.31 -0.81 12.70
CA ILE A 183 34.11 0.07 13.85
C ILE A 183 33.82 -0.77 15.10
N PRO A 184 34.68 -0.74 16.14
CA PRO A 184 34.45 -1.51 17.35
C PRO A 184 33.18 -1.08 18.07
N GLY A 185 32.34 -2.05 18.37
CA GLY A 185 31.04 -1.83 19.01
C GLY A 185 29.85 -1.87 18.08
N THR A 186 30.06 -1.88 16.74
CA THR A 186 28.98 -2.20 15.79
C THR A 186 28.79 -3.71 15.70
N VAL A 187 27.54 -4.14 15.72
CA VAL A 187 27.13 -5.56 15.65
C VAL A 187 26.06 -5.72 14.59
N PHE A 188 26.05 -6.86 13.93
CA PHE A 188 25.20 -7.15 12.78
C PHE A 188 24.48 -8.46 12.98
N GLN A 189 23.16 -8.47 12.86
CA GLN A 189 22.33 -9.66 12.90
C GLN A 189 21.62 -9.83 11.56
N THR A 190 21.79 -10.99 10.93
CA THR A 190 21.03 -11.32 9.71
C THR A 190 19.67 -11.89 10.12
N ILE A 191 18.63 -11.28 9.60
CA ILE A 191 17.25 -11.73 9.74
C ILE A 191 16.65 -11.94 8.35
N HIS A 192 15.53 -12.61 8.26
CA HIS A 192 14.75 -12.71 7.04
C HIS A 192 13.44 -11.98 7.25
N GLU A 193 13.19 -10.99 6.42
CA GLU A 193 11.95 -10.21 6.46
C GLU A 193 11.16 -10.41 5.17
N ARG A 194 9.84 -10.34 5.33
CA ARG A 194 8.94 -10.32 4.21
C ARG A 194 9.01 -8.97 3.53
N THR A 195 9.42 -8.96 2.27
CA THR A 195 9.60 -7.77 1.46
C THR A 195 8.92 -7.92 0.11
N PRO A 196 8.53 -6.82 -0.57
CA PRO A 196 8.20 -6.85 -1.97
C PRO A 196 9.36 -7.41 -2.82
N ILE A 197 9.04 -8.05 -3.96
CA ILE A 197 10.05 -8.61 -4.88
C ILE A 197 10.89 -7.54 -5.58
N THR A 198 10.37 -6.31 -5.69
CA THR A 198 11.08 -5.14 -6.20
C THR A 198 10.79 -3.91 -5.33
N PRO A 199 11.70 -2.94 -5.25
CA PRO A 199 11.50 -1.73 -4.43
C PRO A 199 10.28 -0.91 -4.81
N GLY A 200 9.98 -0.76 -6.11
CA GLY A 200 8.85 0.03 -6.60
C GLY A 200 7.48 -0.54 -6.22
N LEU A 201 7.41 -1.82 -5.91
CA LEU A 201 6.20 -2.45 -5.35
C LEU A 201 5.92 -2.08 -3.89
N GLY A 202 6.84 -1.41 -3.21
CA GLY A 202 6.70 -1.04 -1.80
C GLY A 202 5.44 -0.24 -1.49
N TYR A 203 4.98 0.59 -2.43
CA TYR A 203 3.76 1.38 -2.24
C TYR A 203 2.45 0.60 -2.48
N VAL A 204 2.50 -0.45 -3.31
CA VAL A 204 1.36 -1.32 -3.56
C VAL A 204 1.29 -2.44 -2.53
N VAL A 205 2.33 -3.26 -2.47
CA VAL A 205 2.41 -4.40 -1.55
C VAL A 205 2.49 -3.92 -0.10
N GLY A 206 3.33 -2.94 0.17
CA GLY A 206 3.55 -2.43 1.51
C GLY A 206 4.65 -3.19 2.26
N SER A 207 4.67 -2.98 3.56
CA SER A 207 5.64 -3.56 4.49
C SER A 207 4.95 -4.17 5.71
N VAL A 208 5.65 -5.06 6.38
CA VAL A 208 5.29 -5.58 7.70
C VAL A 208 6.30 -5.10 8.74
N GLY A 209 5.86 -4.99 9.98
CA GLY A 209 6.73 -4.53 11.07
C GLY A 209 6.12 -4.76 12.45
N PRO A 210 6.87 -4.47 13.53
CA PRO A 210 6.35 -4.53 14.87
C PRO A 210 5.11 -3.64 15.03
N VAL A 211 4.10 -4.14 15.73
CA VAL A 211 2.87 -3.39 16.00
C VAL A 211 3.17 -2.17 16.85
N THR A 212 2.60 -1.02 16.50
CA THR A 212 2.62 0.19 17.32
C THR A 212 1.52 0.14 18.40
N ALA A 213 1.61 1.00 19.42
CA ALA A 213 0.59 1.08 20.47
C ALA A 213 -0.79 1.47 19.90
N GLU A 214 -0.83 2.33 18.89
CA GLU A 214 -2.06 2.75 18.22
C GLU A 214 -2.67 1.61 17.40
N GLU A 215 -1.87 0.92 16.59
CA GLU A 215 -2.31 -0.25 15.84
C GLU A 215 -2.79 -1.37 16.76
N LEU A 216 -2.09 -1.61 17.87
CA LEU A 216 -2.51 -2.60 18.88
C LEU A 216 -3.87 -2.24 19.46
N HIS A 217 -4.11 -0.96 19.73
CA HIS A 217 -5.41 -0.50 20.21
C HIS A 217 -6.54 -0.72 19.17
N GLN A 218 -6.24 -0.49 17.89
CA GLN A 218 -7.20 -0.66 16.77
C GLN A 218 -7.46 -2.15 16.46
N LEU A 219 -6.41 -2.95 16.44
CA LEU A 219 -6.50 -4.38 16.12
C LEU A 219 -7.10 -5.19 17.27
N GLY A 220 -6.75 -4.85 18.51
CA GLY A 220 -7.18 -5.55 19.72
C GLY A 220 -6.68 -6.99 19.78
N ALA A 221 -7.26 -7.79 20.67
CA ALA A 221 -6.93 -9.22 20.75
C ALA A 221 -7.25 -9.93 19.41
N PRO A 222 -6.42 -10.88 19.00
CA PRO A 222 -5.33 -11.55 19.73
C PRO A 222 -3.94 -10.94 19.57
N TYR A 223 -3.83 -9.75 18.96
CA TYR A 223 -2.55 -9.07 18.80
C TYR A 223 -2.02 -8.61 20.17
N ASP A 224 -0.70 -8.62 20.29
CA ASP A 224 0.05 -8.21 21.48
C ASP A 224 1.24 -7.33 21.08
N ALA A 225 1.99 -6.80 22.03
CA ALA A 225 3.12 -5.92 21.78
C ALA A 225 4.29 -6.57 21.00
N GLN A 226 4.28 -7.88 20.81
CA GLN A 226 5.29 -8.62 20.05
C GLN A 226 4.82 -8.99 18.64
N SER A 227 3.56 -8.69 18.33
CA SER A 227 2.97 -9.01 17.03
C SER A 227 3.61 -8.22 15.90
N VAL A 228 3.78 -8.89 14.75
CA VAL A 228 4.22 -8.27 13.49
C VAL A 228 2.99 -8.13 12.59
N VAL A 229 2.74 -6.89 12.15
CA VAL A 229 1.53 -6.54 11.39
C VAL A 229 1.89 -5.82 10.10
N GLY A 230 0.94 -5.71 9.18
CA GLY A 230 1.07 -4.86 8.00
C GLY A 230 1.12 -3.38 8.38
N GLN A 231 2.14 -2.67 7.89
CA GLN A 231 2.38 -1.27 8.21
C GLN A 231 1.90 -0.33 7.11
N THR A 232 1.95 -0.77 5.86
CA THR A 232 1.59 0.02 4.68
C THR A 232 0.99 -0.87 3.59
N GLY A 233 0.42 -0.27 2.56
CA GLY A 233 -0.04 -0.93 1.34
C GLY A 233 -1.06 -2.04 1.58
N LEU A 234 -1.01 -3.08 0.74
CA LEU A 234 -1.88 -4.24 0.83
C LEU A 234 -1.64 -5.05 2.11
N GLU A 235 -0.41 -5.06 2.62
CA GLU A 235 -0.10 -5.72 3.90
C GLU A 235 -0.92 -5.14 5.05
N LEU A 236 -1.07 -3.80 5.10
CA LEU A 236 -1.91 -3.12 6.10
C LEU A 236 -3.41 -3.27 5.78
N ALA A 237 -3.80 -2.97 4.54
CA ALA A 237 -5.21 -2.94 4.15
C ALA A 237 -5.90 -4.31 4.33
N TYR A 238 -5.15 -5.40 4.19
CA TYR A 238 -5.63 -6.78 4.29
C TYR A 238 -4.99 -7.56 5.45
N GLU A 239 -4.59 -6.85 6.52
CA GLU A 239 -3.90 -7.43 7.68
C GLU A 239 -4.55 -8.72 8.18
N ARG A 240 -5.84 -8.68 8.53
CA ARG A 240 -6.54 -9.84 9.11
C ARG A 240 -6.68 -11.02 8.15
N GLN A 241 -6.82 -10.72 6.85
CA GLN A 241 -6.90 -11.76 5.82
C GLN A 241 -5.56 -12.46 5.65
N LEU A 242 -4.48 -11.68 5.57
CA LEU A 242 -3.12 -12.19 5.33
C LEU A 242 -2.53 -12.86 6.58
N ALA A 243 -2.75 -12.31 7.77
CA ALA A 243 -2.25 -12.87 9.02
C ALA A 243 -2.91 -14.21 9.38
N GLY A 244 -4.18 -14.42 8.98
CA GLY A 244 -4.96 -15.59 9.34
C GLY A 244 -5.46 -15.54 10.79
N GLN A 245 -5.76 -16.71 11.34
CA GLN A 245 -6.20 -16.83 12.74
C GLN A 245 -5.11 -17.52 13.56
N PRO A 246 -4.63 -16.89 14.63
CA PRO A 246 -3.65 -17.54 15.49
C PRO A 246 -4.25 -18.73 16.21
N GLY A 247 -3.40 -19.71 16.45
CA GLY A 247 -3.63 -20.75 17.42
C GLY A 247 -3.11 -20.34 18.79
N ALA A 248 -3.28 -21.20 19.77
CA ALA A 248 -2.76 -21.00 21.11
C ALA A 248 -2.32 -22.31 21.74
N THR A 249 -1.30 -22.22 22.58
CA THR A 249 -0.91 -23.30 23.49
C THR A 249 -0.97 -22.79 24.92
N ILE A 250 -1.81 -23.40 25.74
CA ILE A 250 -1.78 -23.18 27.17
C ILE A 250 -0.65 -24.05 27.73
N VAL A 251 0.28 -23.44 28.44
CA VAL A 251 1.40 -24.13 29.06
C VAL A 251 1.40 -23.94 30.57
N ALA A 252 1.76 -25.01 31.32
CA ALA A 252 2.12 -24.96 32.72
C ALA A 252 3.63 -24.71 32.81
N ALA A 253 4.04 -23.63 33.45
CA ALA A 253 5.45 -23.28 33.67
C ALA A 253 5.76 -23.28 35.16
N SER A 254 6.93 -23.81 35.54
CA SER A 254 7.42 -23.72 36.94
C SER A 254 7.67 -22.24 37.31
N ALA A 255 7.67 -21.95 38.61
CA ALA A 255 7.94 -20.60 39.11
C ALA A 255 9.28 -20.02 38.64
N GLN A 256 10.25 -20.89 38.28
CA GLN A 256 11.55 -20.52 37.72
C GLN A 256 11.55 -20.45 36.18
N GLY A 257 10.43 -20.74 35.52
CA GLY A 257 10.33 -20.76 34.05
C GLY A 257 11.13 -21.87 33.36
N THR A 258 11.76 -22.80 34.10
CA THR A 258 12.70 -23.78 33.56
C THR A 258 12.04 -25.07 33.05
N GLN A 259 10.81 -25.35 33.45
CA GLN A 259 10.01 -26.48 32.94
C GLN A 259 8.69 -25.98 32.41
N VAL A 260 8.44 -26.26 31.12
CA VAL A 260 7.20 -25.89 30.45
C VAL A 260 6.53 -27.13 29.92
N THR A 261 5.28 -27.37 30.31
CA THR A 261 4.49 -28.52 29.85
C THR A 261 3.23 -28.01 29.14
N ALA A 262 2.98 -28.49 27.94
CA ALA A 262 1.75 -28.16 27.20
C ALA A 262 0.55 -28.80 27.89
N VAL A 263 -0.46 -27.99 28.16
CA VAL A 263 -1.74 -28.40 28.80
C VAL A 263 -2.81 -28.64 27.76
N ALA A 264 -2.96 -27.72 26.84
CA ALA A 264 -3.90 -27.78 25.72
C ALA A 264 -3.41 -26.91 24.57
N SER A 265 -3.79 -27.27 23.35
CA SER A 265 -3.44 -26.48 22.16
C SER A 265 -4.62 -26.36 21.20
N LEU A 266 -4.66 -25.25 20.50
CA LEU A 266 -5.53 -24.95 19.37
C LEU A 266 -4.64 -24.59 18.19
N PRO A 267 -4.69 -25.33 17.06
CA PRO A 267 -3.84 -25.03 15.93
C PRO A 267 -4.22 -23.71 15.27
N PRO A 268 -3.24 -22.97 14.71
CA PRO A 268 -3.52 -21.78 13.91
C PRO A 268 -4.21 -22.15 12.59
N ARG A 269 -4.92 -21.18 12.01
CA ARG A 269 -5.53 -21.31 10.68
C ARG A 269 -4.83 -20.35 9.71
N PRO A 270 -4.30 -20.85 8.59
CA PRO A 270 -3.63 -20.01 7.59
C PRO A 270 -4.51 -18.86 7.12
N GLY A 271 -3.87 -17.74 6.79
CA GLY A 271 -4.52 -16.64 6.11
C GLY A 271 -4.92 -17.00 4.67
N THR A 272 -5.75 -16.16 4.08
CA THR A 272 -6.17 -16.32 2.68
C THR A 272 -5.27 -15.47 1.79
N PRO A 273 -4.66 -16.04 0.75
CA PRO A 273 -3.87 -15.30 -0.21
C PRO A 273 -4.66 -14.16 -0.86
N LEU A 274 -3.95 -13.09 -1.21
CA LEU A 274 -4.49 -11.96 -1.95
C LEU A 274 -4.00 -12.05 -3.40
N HIS A 275 -4.91 -11.84 -4.36
CA HIS A 275 -4.59 -11.82 -5.77
C HIS A 275 -4.75 -10.42 -6.33
N THR A 276 -3.76 -9.96 -7.08
CA THR A 276 -3.75 -8.66 -7.75
C THR A 276 -3.53 -8.78 -9.24
N SER A 277 -3.81 -7.71 -9.96
CA SER A 277 -3.56 -7.60 -11.40
C SER A 277 -2.12 -7.18 -11.75
N ILE A 278 -1.29 -6.82 -10.78
CA ILE A 278 0.09 -6.41 -11.04
C ILE A 278 0.83 -7.51 -11.81
N ASP A 279 1.36 -7.16 -12.96
CA ASP A 279 2.25 -8.01 -13.72
C ASP A 279 3.70 -7.74 -13.27
N PRO A 280 4.39 -8.72 -12.65
CA PRO A 280 5.73 -8.49 -12.12
C PRO A 280 6.76 -8.09 -13.17
N GLN A 281 6.54 -8.45 -14.44
CA GLN A 281 7.47 -8.07 -15.50
C GLN A 281 7.21 -6.64 -15.97
N VAL A 282 5.93 -6.29 -16.23
CA VAL A 282 5.55 -4.91 -16.60
C VAL A 282 5.95 -3.94 -15.48
N GLN A 283 5.81 -4.36 -14.22
CA GLN A 283 6.26 -3.58 -13.06
C GLN A 283 7.79 -3.35 -13.09
N ARG A 284 8.59 -4.40 -13.31
CA ARG A 284 10.06 -4.27 -13.42
C ARG A 284 10.48 -3.40 -14.61
N ASP A 285 9.77 -3.47 -15.73
CA ASP A 285 10.05 -2.66 -16.91
C ASP A 285 9.75 -1.18 -16.64
N ALA A 286 8.66 -0.89 -15.93
CA ALA A 286 8.33 0.46 -15.46
C ALA A 286 9.39 1.01 -14.48
N GLU A 287 9.81 0.22 -13.50
CA GLU A 287 10.89 0.58 -12.57
C GLU A 287 12.23 0.80 -13.32
N THR A 288 12.53 -0.05 -14.29
CA THR A 288 13.75 0.07 -15.12
C THR A 288 13.69 1.34 -15.96
N ALA A 289 12.51 1.70 -16.46
CA ALA A 289 12.35 2.92 -17.24
C ALA A 289 12.61 4.18 -16.40
N LEU A 290 12.09 4.20 -15.17
CA LEU A 290 12.29 5.31 -14.22
C LEU A 290 13.66 5.30 -13.53
N ALA A 291 14.44 4.21 -13.64
CA ALA A 291 15.75 4.14 -12.99
C ALA A 291 16.67 5.26 -13.46
N GLY A 292 17.13 6.08 -12.51
CA GLY A 292 17.95 7.26 -12.78
C GLY A 292 17.19 8.59 -12.78
N GLU A 293 15.85 8.57 -12.69
CA GLU A 293 15.10 9.79 -12.37
C GLU A 293 15.34 10.16 -10.90
N HIS A 294 15.69 11.41 -10.68
CA HIS A 294 16.02 11.93 -9.33
C HIS A 294 14.91 12.83 -8.77
N LYS A 295 13.95 13.21 -9.61
CA LYS A 295 12.78 13.96 -9.20
C LYS A 295 11.67 13.00 -8.74
N GLN A 296 10.70 13.55 -8.04
CA GLN A 296 9.47 12.79 -7.79
C GLN A 296 8.77 12.51 -9.11
N ALA A 297 8.50 11.24 -9.37
CA ALA A 297 7.86 10.82 -10.60
C ALA A 297 6.94 9.63 -10.32
N ALA A 298 5.93 9.44 -11.17
CA ALA A 298 5.07 8.28 -11.11
C ALA A 298 4.68 7.81 -12.52
N LEU A 299 4.67 6.48 -12.69
CA LEU A 299 4.19 5.82 -13.90
C LEU A 299 3.17 4.76 -13.53
N VAL A 300 2.01 4.84 -14.16
CA VAL A 300 0.95 3.81 -14.08
C VAL A 300 0.77 3.21 -15.47
N ALA A 301 0.69 1.88 -15.53
CA ALA A 301 0.31 1.14 -16.73
C ALA A 301 -0.92 0.29 -16.42
N VAL A 302 -1.89 0.30 -17.31
CA VAL A 302 -3.12 -0.49 -17.21
C VAL A 302 -3.37 -1.26 -18.50
N ASP A 303 -3.96 -2.43 -18.39
CA ASP A 303 -4.55 -3.13 -19.53
C ASP A 303 -5.81 -2.38 -19.97
N ALA A 304 -5.78 -1.81 -21.16
CA ALA A 304 -6.87 -0.98 -21.66
C ALA A 304 -8.16 -1.77 -21.87
N SER A 305 -8.06 -3.07 -22.17
CA SER A 305 -9.19 -3.95 -22.46
C SER A 305 -9.95 -4.38 -21.20
N THR A 306 -9.27 -4.44 -20.04
CA THR A 306 -9.84 -4.91 -18.77
C THR A 306 -9.91 -3.83 -17.68
N GLY A 307 -9.07 -2.80 -17.74
CA GLY A 307 -8.90 -1.79 -16.68
C GLY A 307 -7.99 -2.26 -15.55
N GLN A 308 -7.33 -3.41 -15.69
CA GLN A 308 -6.42 -3.95 -14.70
C GLN A 308 -5.13 -3.13 -14.60
N VAL A 309 -4.75 -2.76 -13.38
CA VAL A 309 -3.47 -2.08 -13.11
C VAL A 309 -2.35 -3.11 -13.22
N LEU A 310 -1.51 -2.98 -14.24
CA LEU A 310 -0.39 -3.89 -14.52
C LEU A 310 0.88 -3.44 -13.81
N ALA A 311 1.10 -2.14 -13.69
CA ALA A 311 2.23 -1.56 -12.98
C ALA A 311 1.84 -0.24 -12.31
N SER A 312 2.46 0.02 -11.16
CA SER A 312 2.30 1.25 -10.39
C SER A 312 3.64 1.58 -9.73
N VAL A 313 4.34 2.58 -10.25
CA VAL A 313 5.67 2.97 -9.77
C VAL A 313 5.62 4.42 -9.30
N SER A 314 6.22 4.67 -8.15
CA SER A 314 6.44 6.03 -7.59
C SER A 314 7.90 6.18 -7.22
N GLU A 315 8.54 7.24 -7.66
CA GLU A 315 9.91 7.60 -7.29
C GLU A 315 9.93 8.88 -6.44
N PRO A 316 10.79 8.95 -5.43
CA PRO A 316 11.62 7.86 -4.91
C PRO A 316 10.79 6.77 -4.20
N ALA A 317 11.24 5.53 -4.33
CA ALA A 317 10.53 4.34 -3.82
C ALA A 317 10.30 4.30 -2.29
N ASN A 318 10.72 5.29 -1.55
CA ASN A 318 10.59 5.41 -0.10
C ASN A 318 10.10 6.79 0.36
N SER A 319 9.37 7.51 -0.47
CA SER A 319 8.85 8.85 -0.14
C SER A 319 7.71 8.83 0.90
N GLY A 320 7.21 7.65 1.26
CA GLY A 320 6.10 7.49 2.22
C GLY A 320 4.71 7.80 1.64
N PHE A 321 4.62 8.13 0.35
CA PHE A 321 3.37 8.48 -0.33
C PHE A 321 3.29 7.85 -1.73
N ASN A 322 2.16 7.22 -2.06
CA ASN A 322 1.93 6.58 -3.36
C ASN A 322 1.51 7.61 -4.42
N LEU A 323 2.49 8.24 -5.07
CA LEU A 323 2.24 9.23 -6.11
C LEU A 323 1.41 8.68 -7.27
N ALA A 324 1.60 7.42 -7.61
CA ALA A 324 0.96 6.77 -8.76
C ALA A 324 -0.56 6.63 -8.56
N LEU A 325 -1.01 6.25 -7.36
CA LEU A 325 -2.42 6.02 -7.07
C LEU A 325 -3.09 7.22 -6.39
N GLU A 326 -2.39 7.90 -5.46
CA GLU A 326 -2.95 8.91 -4.58
C GLU A 326 -2.50 10.33 -4.93
N GLY A 327 -1.52 10.49 -5.81
CA GLY A 327 -1.01 11.79 -6.24
C GLY A 327 -2.13 12.69 -6.77
N SER A 328 -2.10 13.96 -6.39
CA SER A 328 -3.09 14.96 -6.78
C SER A 328 -2.38 16.12 -7.46
N PHE A 329 -2.38 16.09 -8.78
CA PHE A 329 -1.62 17.01 -9.61
C PHE A 329 -2.51 17.74 -10.61
N PRO A 330 -2.22 19.00 -10.95
CA PRO A 330 -2.83 19.61 -12.12
C PRO A 330 -2.38 18.86 -13.38
N PRO A 331 -3.30 18.47 -14.29
CA PRO A 331 -2.95 17.72 -15.49
C PRO A 331 -2.32 18.56 -16.59
N GLY A 332 -2.46 19.87 -16.54
CA GLY A 332 -2.10 20.75 -17.64
C GLY A 332 -2.70 20.27 -18.96
N SER A 333 -1.97 20.41 -20.04
CA SER A 333 -2.46 20.04 -21.38
C SER A 333 -2.84 18.58 -21.58
N ALA A 334 -2.54 17.66 -20.64
CA ALA A 334 -3.07 16.30 -20.72
C ALA A 334 -4.61 16.28 -20.57
N PHE A 335 -5.19 17.25 -19.85
CA PHE A 335 -6.63 17.42 -19.74
C PHE A 335 -7.32 17.79 -21.05
N LYS A 336 -6.59 18.24 -22.06
CA LYS A 336 -7.14 18.52 -23.40
C LYS A 336 -7.79 17.29 -24.04
N ILE A 337 -7.52 16.09 -23.59
CA ILE A 337 -8.28 14.88 -23.95
C ILE A 337 -9.75 15.05 -23.55
N ILE A 338 -10.02 15.48 -22.32
CA ILE A 338 -11.37 15.71 -21.80
C ILE A 338 -12.02 16.91 -22.49
N THR A 339 -11.29 18.02 -22.62
CA THR A 339 -11.79 19.22 -23.31
C THR A 339 -12.12 18.91 -24.78
N SER A 340 -11.31 18.11 -25.47
CA SER A 340 -11.57 17.68 -26.85
C SER A 340 -12.80 16.78 -26.94
N THR A 341 -13.02 15.90 -25.96
CA THR A 341 -14.25 15.11 -25.88
C THR A 341 -15.48 16.01 -25.86
N ALA A 342 -15.51 17.00 -24.96
CA ALA A 342 -16.60 17.96 -24.89
C ALA A 342 -16.80 18.71 -26.21
N LEU A 343 -15.71 19.22 -26.81
CA LEU A 343 -15.78 19.95 -28.08
C LEU A 343 -16.30 19.09 -29.23
N VAL A 344 -15.89 17.82 -29.31
CA VAL A 344 -16.41 16.86 -30.31
C VAL A 344 -17.87 16.53 -30.07
N GLU A 345 -18.30 16.41 -28.82
CA GLU A 345 -19.71 16.22 -28.45
C GLU A 345 -20.57 17.43 -28.86
N HIS A 346 -20.01 18.63 -28.85
CA HIS A 346 -20.62 19.87 -29.34
C HIS A 346 -20.42 20.08 -30.87
N GLY A 347 -20.04 19.04 -31.60
CA GLY A 347 -20.06 19.01 -33.07
C GLY A 347 -18.75 19.40 -33.75
N LEU A 348 -17.65 19.67 -33.04
CA LEU A 348 -16.36 19.91 -33.65
C LEU A 348 -15.77 18.61 -34.20
N THR A 349 -14.97 18.75 -35.26
CA THR A 349 -14.19 17.65 -35.85
C THR A 349 -12.71 18.05 -35.84
N PRO A 350 -11.78 17.11 -36.03
CA PRO A 350 -10.35 17.44 -36.15
C PRO A 350 -10.03 18.49 -37.19
N SER A 351 -10.84 18.61 -38.24
CA SER A 351 -10.69 19.61 -39.31
C SER A 351 -11.40 20.94 -39.02
N SER A 352 -12.07 21.08 -37.86
CA SER A 352 -12.69 22.37 -37.49
C SER A 352 -11.63 23.48 -37.37
N ALA A 353 -11.94 24.66 -37.88
CA ALA A 353 -11.00 25.77 -37.87
C ALA A 353 -10.60 26.19 -36.45
N ALA A 354 -9.33 26.39 -36.23
CA ALA A 354 -8.75 26.89 -34.99
C ALA A 354 -7.59 27.83 -35.27
N THR A 355 -7.41 28.82 -34.43
CA THR A 355 -6.25 29.76 -34.54
C THR A 355 -5.47 29.73 -33.25
N CYS A 356 -4.17 29.91 -33.31
CA CYS A 356 -3.24 29.86 -32.18
C CYS A 356 -2.50 31.21 -32.02
N PRO A 357 -3.17 32.29 -31.58
CA PRO A 357 -2.49 33.54 -31.26
C PRO A 357 -1.54 33.33 -30.06
N GLN A 358 -0.48 34.13 -29.95
CA GLN A 358 0.50 34.01 -28.87
C GLN A 358 -0.12 34.21 -27.49
N GLN A 359 -1.15 35.06 -27.39
CA GLN A 359 -1.84 35.43 -26.17
C GLN A 359 -3.33 35.58 -26.43
N VAL A 360 -4.12 35.28 -25.40
CA VAL A 360 -5.55 35.57 -25.29
C VAL A 360 -5.87 36.10 -23.92
N THR A 361 -6.77 37.08 -23.81
CA THR A 361 -7.26 37.60 -22.54
C THR A 361 -8.73 37.22 -22.39
N VAL A 362 -9.07 36.62 -21.25
CA VAL A 362 -10.43 36.22 -20.90
C VAL A 362 -10.74 36.75 -19.50
N ASP A 363 -11.79 37.54 -19.37
CA ASP A 363 -12.24 38.12 -18.09
C ASP A 363 -11.09 38.82 -17.31
N GLY A 364 -10.20 39.53 -18.07
CA GLY A 364 -9.08 40.28 -17.52
C GLY A 364 -7.82 39.45 -17.26
N GLU A 365 -7.85 38.11 -17.33
CA GLU A 365 -6.70 37.25 -17.20
C GLU A 365 -6.05 36.94 -18.54
N SER A 366 -4.71 36.95 -18.57
CA SER A 366 -3.92 36.71 -19.79
C SER A 366 -3.35 35.30 -19.80
N PHE A 367 -3.63 34.58 -20.88
CA PHE A 367 -3.13 33.24 -21.14
C PHE A 367 -2.18 33.22 -22.33
N HIS A 368 -1.10 32.47 -22.22
CA HIS A 368 -0.04 32.37 -23.19
C HIS A 368 0.19 30.94 -23.65
N ASN A 369 0.73 30.76 -24.82
CA ASN A 369 1.30 29.48 -25.25
C ASN A 369 2.73 29.31 -24.70
N SER A 370 3.25 28.07 -24.73
CA SER A 370 4.68 27.83 -24.55
C SER A 370 5.50 28.47 -25.68
N GLU A 371 6.74 28.82 -25.38
CA GLU A 371 7.65 29.32 -26.40
C GLU A 371 7.81 28.29 -27.54
N GLY A 372 7.86 28.75 -28.77
CA GLY A 372 8.02 27.90 -29.96
C GLY A 372 6.75 27.18 -30.42
N THR A 373 5.59 27.43 -29.83
CA THR A 373 4.32 26.86 -30.32
C THR A 373 4.06 27.30 -31.76
N ALA A 374 3.92 26.33 -32.68
CA ALA A 374 3.72 26.59 -34.08
C ALA A 374 2.32 27.18 -34.37
N PRO A 375 2.16 28.03 -35.41
CA PRO A 375 0.85 28.43 -35.88
C PRO A 375 0.01 27.24 -36.34
N VAL A 376 -1.31 27.26 -36.06
CA VAL A 376 -2.24 26.21 -36.45
C VAL A 376 -3.43 26.78 -37.19
N SER A 377 -4.05 25.96 -38.04
CA SER A 377 -5.24 26.33 -38.81
C SER A 377 -6.49 25.53 -38.45
N ASP A 378 -6.33 24.43 -37.71
CA ASP A 378 -7.39 23.51 -37.38
C ASP A 378 -7.22 22.91 -35.98
N PHE A 379 -8.25 22.22 -35.52
CA PHE A 379 -8.33 21.62 -34.18
C PHE A 379 -7.34 20.44 -34.02
N LEU A 380 -7.06 19.66 -35.08
CA LEU A 380 -6.07 18.60 -35.10
C LEU A 380 -4.69 19.12 -34.72
N HIS A 381 -4.22 20.17 -35.42
CA HIS A 381 -2.91 20.74 -35.16
C HIS A 381 -2.87 21.52 -33.85
N ALA A 382 -3.98 22.19 -33.46
CA ALA A 382 -4.09 22.81 -32.15
C ALA A 382 -3.90 21.80 -31.00
N PHE A 383 -4.43 20.57 -31.13
CA PHE A 383 -4.22 19.47 -30.18
C PHE A 383 -2.79 18.95 -30.23
N ALA A 384 -2.23 18.74 -31.45
CA ALA A 384 -0.90 18.20 -31.65
C ALA A 384 0.19 19.11 -31.09
N GLU A 385 0.10 20.42 -31.38
CA GLU A 385 1.01 21.46 -30.86
C GLU A 385 0.67 21.89 -29.43
N SER A 386 -0.38 21.36 -28.89
CA SER A 386 -0.82 21.69 -27.52
C SER A 386 -1.13 23.18 -27.32
N CYS A 387 -1.62 23.89 -28.35
CA CYS A 387 -1.89 25.33 -28.31
C CYS A 387 -2.95 25.70 -27.24
N ASN A 388 -2.55 26.42 -26.19
CA ASN A 388 -3.44 26.84 -25.12
C ASN A 388 -4.50 27.82 -25.61
N THR A 389 -4.09 28.85 -26.34
CA THR A 389 -4.96 29.93 -26.79
C THR A 389 -6.03 29.45 -27.76
N ALA A 390 -5.71 28.44 -28.60
CA ALA A 390 -6.68 27.79 -29.47
C ALA A 390 -7.75 27.05 -28.64
N PHE A 391 -7.33 26.25 -27.64
CA PHE A 391 -8.23 25.50 -26.76
C PHE A 391 -9.12 26.43 -25.96
N ILE A 392 -8.57 27.50 -25.41
CA ILE A 392 -9.35 28.54 -24.71
C ILE A 392 -10.39 29.16 -25.63
N GLY A 393 -9.98 29.58 -26.84
CA GLY A 393 -10.90 30.19 -27.79
C GLY A 393 -11.97 29.24 -28.33
N LEU A 394 -11.71 27.94 -28.44
CA LEU A 394 -12.72 26.95 -28.79
C LEU A 394 -13.65 26.67 -27.60
N ALA A 395 -13.11 26.49 -26.40
CA ALA A 395 -13.89 26.22 -25.22
C ALA A 395 -14.86 27.35 -24.85
N THR A 396 -14.38 28.60 -24.82
CA THR A 396 -15.23 29.76 -24.50
C THR A 396 -16.33 30.02 -25.52
N ARG A 397 -16.17 29.56 -26.76
CA ARG A 397 -17.20 29.69 -27.82
C ARG A 397 -18.21 28.55 -27.85
N HIS A 398 -17.82 27.35 -27.45
CA HIS A 398 -18.62 26.14 -27.69
C HIS A 398 -19.05 25.41 -26.42
N LEU A 399 -18.43 25.66 -25.27
CA LEU A 399 -18.68 24.92 -24.03
C LEU A 399 -19.26 25.84 -22.96
N ALA A 400 -20.17 25.27 -22.17
CA ALA A 400 -20.62 25.86 -20.91
C ALA A 400 -19.78 25.32 -19.74
N ALA A 401 -19.78 26.07 -18.63
CA ALA A 401 -19.07 25.66 -17.42
C ALA A 401 -19.49 24.26 -16.89
N ALA A 402 -20.72 23.84 -17.15
CA ALA A 402 -21.24 22.54 -16.74
C ALA A 402 -20.70 21.36 -17.57
N ASP A 403 -20.22 21.62 -18.79
CA ASP A 403 -19.74 20.57 -19.68
C ASP A 403 -18.47 19.91 -19.14
N PHE A 404 -17.60 20.66 -18.45
CA PHE A 404 -16.34 20.13 -17.92
C PHE A 404 -16.54 19.01 -16.89
N PRO A 405 -17.26 19.24 -15.76
CA PRO A 405 -17.51 18.15 -14.81
C PRO A 405 -18.37 17.04 -15.42
N ALA A 406 -19.31 17.36 -16.33
CA ALA A 406 -20.14 16.34 -16.99
C ALA A 406 -19.30 15.42 -17.89
N THR A 407 -18.44 15.97 -18.73
CA THR A 407 -17.54 15.19 -19.58
C THR A 407 -16.50 14.43 -18.76
N ALA A 408 -15.93 15.06 -17.72
CA ALA A 408 -14.99 14.40 -16.80
C ALA A 408 -15.64 13.19 -16.12
N ALA A 409 -16.89 13.30 -15.69
CA ALA A 409 -17.63 12.19 -15.09
C ALA A 409 -17.87 11.02 -16.04
N GLN A 410 -17.96 11.26 -17.36
CA GLN A 410 -18.00 10.17 -18.35
C GLN A 410 -16.76 9.28 -18.25
N TYR A 411 -15.58 9.84 -17.96
CA TYR A 411 -14.32 9.13 -17.73
C TYR A 411 -14.12 8.69 -16.26
N ARG A 412 -15.14 8.82 -15.42
CA ARG A 412 -15.10 8.55 -13.98
C ARG A 412 -14.14 9.47 -13.19
N LEU A 413 -13.68 10.57 -13.77
CA LEU A 413 -12.95 11.60 -13.03
C LEU A 413 -13.87 12.22 -11.97
N GLY A 414 -13.37 12.37 -10.75
CA GLY A 414 -14.16 12.78 -9.57
C GLY A 414 -14.78 11.62 -8.79
N THR A 415 -14.66 10.37 -9.29
CA THR A 415 -15.10 9.17 -8.57
C THR A 415 -13.91 8.55 -7.85
N THR A 416 -13.98 8.38 -6.54
CA THR A 416 -12.93 7.69 -5.77
C THR A 416 -12.87 6.21 -6.17
N PRO A 417 -11.74 5.70 -6.67
CA PRO A 417 -11.59 4.28 -7.01
C PRO A 417 -11.65 3.39 -5.77
N LYS A 418 -12.28 2.21 -5.91
CA LYS A 418 -12.42 1.19 -4.85
C LYS A 418 -11.72 -0.10 -5.28
N LEU A 419 -10.44 -0.01 -5.55
CA LEU A 419 -9.59 -1.07 -6.11
C LEU A 419 -8.80 -1.89 -5.06
N GLY A 420 -9.11 -1.68 -3.78
CA GLY A 420 -8.47 -2.40 -2.66
C GLY A 420 -7.35 -1.64 -1.95
N LEU A 421 -6.94 -0.51 -2.51
CA LEU A 421 -6.03 0.48 -1.90
C LEU A 421 -6.62 1.88 -2.00
N ALA A 422 -6.07 2.82 -1.23
CA ALA A 422 -6.36 4.24 -1.38
C ALA A 422 -5.94 4.70 -2.79
N ALA A 423 -6.80 5.49 -3.43
CA ALA A 423 -6.53 6.09 -4.73
C ALA A 423 -7.33 7.38 -4.91
N PHE A 424 -6.77 8.30 -5.70
CA PHE A 424 -7.42 9.56 -6.02
C PHE A 424 -7.96 9.51 -7.45
N GLY A 425 -9.28 9.66 -7.60
CA GLY A 425 -9.98 9.62 -8.90
C GLY A 425 -10.05 10.96 -9.64
N GLY A 426 -9.40 11.99 -9.11
CA GLY A 426 -9.44 13.33 -9.70
C GLY A 426 -10.51 14.25 -9.09
N SER A 427 -10.45 15.52 -9.47
CA SER A 427 -11.41 16.57 -9.12
C SER A 427 -11.52 17.56 -10.28
N VAL A 428 -12.70 17.71 -10.83
CA VAL A 428 -13.00 18.64 -11.92
C VAL A 428 -14.19 19.49 -11.52
N PRO A 429 -13.97 20.55 -10.71
CA PRO A 429 -15.06 21.43 -10.28
C PRO A 429 -15.64 22.23 -11.46
N LYS A 430 -16.92 22.57 -11.37
CA LYS A 430 -17.54 23.48 -12.33
C LYS A 430 -16.82 24.84 -12.30
N PRO A 431 -16.37 25.36 -13.46
CA PRO A 431 -15.80 26.70 -13.55
C PRO A 431 -16.70 27.78 -12.96
N ALA A 432 -16.12 28.70 -12.22
CA ALA A 432 -16.85 29.76 -11.50
C ALA A 432 -17.15 31.02 -12.37
N ASN A 433 -16.26 31.30 -13.35
CA ASN A 433 -16.32 32.42 -14.29
C ASN A 433 -15.60 32.05 -15.59
N GLU A 434 -15.55 32.97 -16.55
CA GLU A 434 -14.95 32.75 -17.86
C GLU A 434 -13.42 32.53 -17.79
N ALA A 435 -12.70 33.20 -16.89
CA ALA A 435 -11.27 32.97 -16.68
C ALA A 435 -11.00 31.57 -16.10
N ASP A 436 -11.81 31.11 -15.13
CA ASP A 436 -11.73 29.75 -14.58
C ASP A 436 -12.10 28.69 -15.64
N LEU A 437 -13.06 29.00 -16.55
CA LEU A 437 -13.38 28.17 -17.69
C LEU A 437 -12.19 28.06 -18.64
N ALA A 438 -11.55 29.16 -18.97
CA ALA A 438 -10.36 29.21 -19.81
C ALA A 438 -9.20 28.41 -19.20
N ALA A 439 -8.94 28.55 -17.90
CA ALA A 439 -7.93 27.78 -17.18
C ALA A 439 -8.29 26.28 -17.18
N THR A 440 -9.54 25.93 -16.89
CA THR A 440 -10.02 24.54 -16.90
C THR A 440 -9.86 23.89 -18.26
N ALA A 441 -10.14 24.62 -19.36
CA ALA A 441 -10.04 24.11 -20.73
C ALA A 441 -8.62 23.59 -21.09
N ILE A 442 -7.60 24.08 -20.41
CA ILE A 442 -6.19 23.68 -20.58
C ILE A 442 -5.65 22.87 -19.39
N GLY A 443 -6.54 22.41 -18.49
CA GLY A 443 -6.19 21.58 -17.34
C GLY A 443 -5.40 22.29 -16.25
N GLN A 444 -5.64 23.59 -16.11
CA GLN A 444 -5.06 24.45 -15.08
C GLN A 444 -6.14 24.83 -14.03
N GLY A 445 -5.81 25.72 -13.15
CA GLY A 445 -6.74 26.23 -12.12
C GLY A 445 -7.01 25.17 -11.05
N ARG A 446 -8.29 24.74 -10.93
CA ARG A 446 -8.75 23.85 -9.86
C ARG A 446 -8.86 22.38 -10.25
N VAL A 447 -8.46 22.03 -11.48
CA VAL A 447 -8.48 20.64 -11.97
C VAL A 447 -7.30 19.86 -11.37
N LEU A 448 -7.61 18.73 -10.75
CA LEU A 448 -6.61 17.82 -10.16
C LEU A 448 -6.89 16.38 -10.59
N VAL A 449 -5.84 15.62 -10.89
CA VAL A 449 -5.92 14.21 -11.28
C VAL A 449 -4.78 13.39 -10.68
N SER A 450 -4.94 12.07 -10.64
CA SER A 450 -3.83 11.15 -10.36
C SER A 450 -3.30 10.53 -11.66
N PRO A 451 -2.07 9.99 -11.65
CA PRO A 451 -1.57 9.18 -12.76
C PRO A 451 -2.49 8.01 -13.11
N LEU A 452 -3.02 7.30 -12.10
CA LEU A 452 -4.01 6.24 -12.31
C LEU A 452 -5.23 6.75 -13.08
N ALA A 453 -5.81 7.88 -12.64
CA ALA A 453 -6.99 8.44 -13.29
C ALA A 453 -6.74 8.78 -14.76
N MET A 454 -5.56 9.34 -15.08
CA MET A 454 -5.19 9.68 -16.46
C MET A 454 -4.83 8.45 -17.31
N ALA A 455 -4.25 7.40 -16.73
CA ALA A 455 -4.06 6.12 -17.43
C ALA A 455 -5.42 5.49 -17.79
N MET A 456 -6.42 5.58 -16.90
CA MET A 456 -7.78 5.10 -17.17
C MET A 456 -8.49 5.95 -18.24
N VAL A 457 -8.22 7.26 -18.30
CA VAL A 457 -8.68 8.13 -19.42
C VAL A 457 -8.10 7.64 -20.74
N ALA A 458 -6.79 7.35 -20.79
CA ALA A 458 -6.14 6.83 -21.99
C ALA A 458 -6.70 5.47 -22.42
N ALA A 459 -6.92 4.55 -21.46
CA ALA A 459 -7.54 3.24 -21.71
C ALA A 459 -8.97 3.37 -22.28
N ALA A 460 -9.72 4.35 -21.80
CA ALA A 460 -11.08 4.62 -22.31
C ALA A 460 -11.05 5.15 -23.74
N VAL A 461 -10.09 6.00 -24.08
CA VAL A 461 -9.89 6.48 -25.45
C VAL A 461 -9.51 5.33 -26.37
N ASP A 462 -8.54 4.50 -25.96
CA ASP A 462 -8.07 3.36 -26.75
C ASP A 462 -9.21 2.43 -27.15
N THR A 463 -9.95 1.96 -26.16
CA THR A 463 -10.97 0.91 -26.35
C THR A 463 -12.38 1.43 -26.66
N GLY A 464 -12.62 2.74 -26.52
CA GLY A 464 -13.95 3.34 -26.56
C GLY A 464 -14.84 2.94 -25.38
N LYS A 465 -14.28 2.33 -24.32
CA LYS A 465 -15.02 1.86 -23.15
C LYS A 465 -14.38 2.37 -21.86
N VAL A 466 -15.18 3.09 -21.09
CA VAL A 466 -14.78 3.57 -19.76
C VAL A 466 -14.99 2.47 -18.74
N ARG A 467 -13.94 2.11 -18.04
CA ARG A 467 -13.92 1.08 -16.99
C ARG A 467 -13.53 1.69 -15.65
N ALA A 468 -13.89 1.02 -14.58
CA ALA A 468 -13.26 1.25 -13.29
C ALA A 468 -11.88 0.57 -13.25
N PRO A 469 -10.89 1.12 -12.55
CA PRO A 469 -9.60 0.45 -12.37
C PRO A 469 -9.76 -0.80 -11.49
N SER A 470 -9.04 -1.87 -11.82
CA SER A 470 -8.99 -3.10 -11.04
C SER A 470 -7.56 -3.38 -10.58
N LEU A 471 -7.36 -3.63 -9.28
CA LEU A 471 -6.05 -3.99 -8.72
C LEU A 471 -6.15 -5.27 -7.89
N VAL A 472 -7.04 -5.31 -6.90
CA VAL A 472 -7.23 -6.48 -6.03
C VAL A 472 -8.47 -7.23 -6.50
N SER A 473 -8.32 -8.50 -6.79
CA SER A 473 -9.42 -9.36 -7.24
C SER A 473 -10.57 -9.39 -6.23
N GLY A 474 -11.79 -9.13 -6.70
CA GLY A 474 -12.98 -9.04 -5.86
C GLY A 474 -13.18 -7.69 -5.18
N ALA A 475 -12.36 -6.68 -5.49
CA ALA A 475 -12.61 -5.31 -5.06
C ALA A 475 -13.94 -4.76 -5.64
N PRO A 476 -14.59 -3.76 -4.99
CA PRO A 476 -15.89 -3.26 -5.45
C PRO A 476 -15.90 -2.75 -6.88
N ASP A 477 -14.81 -2.19 -7.38
CA ASP A 477 -14.71 -1.68 -8.74
C ASP A 477 -14.74 -2.78 -9.81
N ASP A 478 -14.38 -4.03 -9.49
CA ASP A 478 -14.49 -5.18 -10.39
C ASP A 478 -15.95 -5.47 -10.83
N GLN A 479 -16.93 -5.01 -10.07
CA GLN A 479 -18.35 -5.19 -10.35
C GLN A 479 -18.93 -4.05 -11.20
N VAL A 480 -18.18 -3.00 -11.50
CA VAL A 480 -18.64 -1.84 -12.25
C VAL A 480 -18.68 -2.16 -13.74
N LYS A 481 -19.87 -2.07 -14.32
CA LYS A 481 -20.04 -2.30 -15.76
C LYS A 481 -19.41 -1.18 -16.58
N PRO A 482 -18.68 -1.49 -17.65
CA PRO A 482 -18.14 -0.50 -18.57
C PRO A 482 -19.24 0.33 -19.26
N THR A 483 -18.96 1.61 -19.49
CA THR A 483 -19.79 2.49 -20.30
C THR A 483 -19.08 2.84 -21.61
N ALA A 484 -19.81 3.12 -22.69
CA ALA A 484 -19.21 3.42 -23.98
C ALA A 484 -19.03 4.93 -24.16
N LEU A 485 -17.91 5.34 -24.74
CA LEU A 485 -17.73 6.66 -25.34
C LEU A 485 -18.39 6.71 -26.71
N ALA A 486 -18.81 7.90 -27.15
CA ALA A 486 -19.34 8.07 -28.50
C ALA A 486 -18.24 7.76 -29.55
N ALA A 487 -18.58 6.95 -30.58
CA ALA A 487 -17.60 6.54 -31.60
C ALA A 487 -16.87 7.71 -32.27
N ARG A 488 -17.59 8.83 -32.52
CA ARG A 488 -16.99 10.06 -33.07
C ARG A 488 -15.91 10.64 -32.17
N VAL A 489 -16.06 10.56 -30.85
CA VAL A 489 -15.08 11.02 -29.87
C VAL A 489 -13.83 10.15 -29.95
N VAL A 490 -14.00 8.83 -29.90
CA VAL A 490 -12.89 7.86 -30.00
C VAL A 490 -12.09 8.07 -31.29
N THR A 491 -12.76 8.11 -32.45
CA THR A 491 -12.10 8.33 -33.75
C THR A 491 -11.34 9.66 -33.82
N SER A 492 -11.95 10.75 -33.29
CA SER A 492 -11.32 12.07 -33.28
C SER A 492 -10.09 12.08 -32.37
N LEU A 493 -10.19 11.52 -31.15
CA LEU A 493 -9.07 11.47 -30.21
C LEU A 493 -7.93 10.58 -30.72
N HIS A 494 -8.22 9.42 -31.35
CA HIS A 494 -7.19 8.60 -31.99
C HIS A 494 -6.44 9.40 -33.05
N THR A 495 -7.15 10.09 -33.93
CA THR A 495 -6.55 10.92 -34.98
C THR A 495 -5.66 12.01 -34.36
N MET A 496 -6.15 12.72 -33.35
CA MET A 496 -5.42 13.82 -32.71
C MET A 496 -4.24 13.32 -31.88
N MET A 497 -4.38 12.24 -31.11
CA MET A 497 -3.29 11.69 -30.29
C MET A 497 -2.19 11.04 -31.14
N ALA A 498 -2.51 10.44 -32.28
CA ALA A 498 -1.52 9.99 -33.25
C ALA A 498 -0.69 11.15 -33.80
N GLN A 499 -1.33 12.30 -34.10
CA GLN A 499 -0.64 13.48 -34.64
C GLN A 499 0.35 14.08 -33.61
N VAL A 500 0.05 14.02 -32.30
CA VAL A 500 0.99 14.44 -31.23
C VAL A 500 2.33 13.71 -31.33
N VAL A 501 2.28 12.39 -31.59
CA VAL A 501 3.48 11.54 -31.69
C VAL A 501 4.17 11.73 -33.07
N LYS A 502 3.38 11.94 -34.14
CA LYS A 502 3.88 12.02 -35.49
C LYS A 502 4.64 13.32 -35.76
N THR A 503 4.08 14.45 -35.40
CA THR A 503 4.64 15.78 -35.72
C THR A 503 4.54 16.79 -34.58
N GLY A 504 3.74 16.49 -33.52
CA GLY A 504 3.48 17.40 -32.41
C GLY A 504 4.50 17.30 -31.28
N THR A 505 4.06 17.64 -30.08
CA THR A 505 4.91 17.81 -28.88
C THR A 505 5.61 16.54 -28.39
N ALA A 506 5.21 15.33 -28.84
CA ALA A 506 5.89 14.08 -28.55
C ALA A 506 6.69 13.51 -29.71
N ALA A 507 6.81 14.25 -30.84
CA ALA A 507 7.58 13.80 -31.99
C ALA A 507 9.08 13.69 -31.69
N GLY A 508 9.73 12.64 -32.23
CA GLY A 508 11.17 12.42 -32.04
C GLY A 508 11.60 12.01 -30.62
N LYS A 509 10.69 11.60 -29.74
CA LYS A 509 11.01 11.19 -28.37
C LYS A 509 11.26 9.68 -28.21
N GLY A 510 11.36 8.93 -29.31
CA GLY A 510 11.67 7.50 -29.31
C GLY A 510 10.48 6.59 -29.01
N LEU A 511 9.26 7.13 -28.96
CA LEU A 511 8.05 6.34 -28.75
C LEU A 511 7.88 5.31 -29.89
N PRO A 512 7.55 4.04 -29.59
CA PRO A 512 7.40 3.01 -30.61
C PRO A 512 6.22 3.27 -31.54
N PRO A 513 6.25 2.71 -32.77
CA PRO A 513 5.13 2.80 -33.70
C PRO A 513 3.81 2.33 -33.07
N GLY A 514 2.69 2.96 -33.46
CA GLY A 514 1.38 2.66 -32.91
C GLY A 514 1.11 3.32 -31.54
N THR A 515 2.00 4.19 -31.08
CA THR A 515 1.74 4.98 -29.86
C THR A 515 0.83 6.17 -30.17
N TYR A 516 -0.14 6.37 -29.29
CA TYR A 516 -1.05 7.51 -29.24
C TYR A 516 -0.82 8.23 -27.92
N ALA A 517 -0.58 9.53 -27.92
CA ALA A 517 -0.24 10.23 -26.69
C ALA A 517 -0.71 11.69 -26.66
N LYS A 518 -0.73 12.25 -25.45
CA LYS A 518 -0.85 13.68 -25.20
C LYS A 518 0.17 14.09 -24.14
N THR A 519 0.97 15.08 -24.45
CA THR A 519 1.89 15.72 -23.49
C THR A 519 1.14 16.70 -22.60
N GLY A 520 1.62 16.90 -21.40
CA GLY A 520 1.17 17.95 -20.48
C GLY A 520 2.35 18.72 -19.90
N THR A 521 2.10 19.98 -19.61
CA THR A 521 2.96 20.85 -18.82
C THR A 521 2.04 21.61 -17.89
N ALA A 522 2.09 21.28 -16.62
CA ALA A 522 1.18 21.83 -15.64
C ALA A 522 1.92 22.83 -14.74
N GLN A 523 1.56 24.10 -14.84
CA GLN A 523 2.13 25.16 -14.00
C GLN A 523 1.47 25.20 -12.64
N TYR A 524 2.26 25.40 -11.57
CA TYR A 524 1.77 25.49 -10.22
C TYR A 524 2.66 26.35 -9.31
N GLY A 525 2.12 26.71 -8.14
CA GLY A 525 2.81 27.54 -7.15
C GLY A 525 2.68 29.04 -7.45
N SER A 526 3.40 29.87 -6.70
CA SER A 526 3.38 31.33 -6.77
C SER A 526 4.75 31.93 -7.10
N GLY A 527 5.76 31.10 -7.42
CA GLY A 527 7.11 31.56 -7.78
C GLY A 527 7.20 32.11 -9.22
N HIS A 528 8.25 32.84 -9.52
CA HIS A 528 8.58 33.27 -10.89
C HIS A 528 9.99 32.81 -11.23
N PRO A 529 10.19 31.88 -12.20
CA PRO A 529 9.14 31.21 -12.98
C PRO A 529 8.32 30.22 -12.12
N LEU A 530 7.09 29.95 -12.56
CA LEU A 530 6.23 28.91 -11.96
C LEU A 530 6.89 27.54 -12.09
N ARG A 531 6.66 26.66 -11.11
CA ARG A 531 7.03 25.25 -11.24
C ARG A 531 6.17 24.58 -12.29
N GLN A 532 6.68 23.52 -12.91
CA GLN A 532 5.99 22.83 -14.00
C GLN A 532 6.12 21.33 -13.83
N ASP A 533 4.99 20.64 -13.70
CA ASP A 533 4.95 19.18 -13.76
C ASP A 533 4.88 18.72 -15.21
N ALA A 534 5.75 17.80 -15.57
CA ALA A 534 5.73 17.15 -16.88
C ALA A 534 4.71 16.01 -16.87
N TRP A 535 3.97 15.83 -17.98
CA TRP A 535 3.05 14.74 -18.17
C TRP A 535 3.17 14.11 -19.55
N LEU A 536 3.02 12.78 -19.60
CA LEU A 536 2.76 12.05 -20.83
C LEU A 536 1.69 10.98 -20.58
N VAL A 537 0.58 11.07 -21.30
CA VAL A 537 -0.59 10.21 -21.15
C VAL A 537 -0.90 9.60 -22.51
N GLY A 538 -1.11 8.28 -22.58
CA GLY A 538 -1.38 7.64 -23.87
C GLY A 538 -1.54 6.14 -23.79
N PHE A 539 -1.47 5.49 -24.94
CA PHE A 539 -1.56 4.05 -25.09
C PHE A 539 -0.74 3.55 -26.27
N ASN A 540 -0.33 2.30 -26.19
CA ASN A 540 0.30 1.56 -27.29
C ASN A 540 -0.14 0.09 -27.18
N ALA A 541 -0.66 -0.46 -28.26
CA ALA A 541 -1.33 -1.77 -28.24
C ALA A 541 -2.38 -1.84 -27.13
N ASP A 542 -2.31 -2.81 -26.22
CA ASP A 542 -3.23 -3.01 -25.11
C ASP A 542 -2.79 -2.34 -23.79
N ILE A 543 -1.69 -1.59 -23.81
CA ILE A 543 -1.18 -0.85 -22.64
C ILE A 543 -1.58 0.62 -22.72
N ALA A 544 -2.39 1.06 -21.78
CA ALA A 544 -2.58 2.48 -21.52
C ALA A 544 -1.73 2.93 -20.33
N PHE A 545 -1.21 4.14 -20.40
CA PHE A 545 -0.26 4.65 -19.41
C PHE A 545 -0.48 6.13 -19.11
N ALA A 546 -0.04 6.52 -17.93
CA ALA A 546 0.20 7.92 -17.57
C ALA A 546 1.48 8.04 -16.77
N MET A 547 2.29 9.01 -17.11
CA MET A 547 3.49 9.38 -16.39
C MET A 547 3.42 10.86 -15.99
N VAL A 548 3.92 11.14 -14.78
CA VAL A 548 4.14 12.51 -14.28
C VAL A 548 5.52 12.59 -13.66
N THR A 549 6.24 13.69 -13.98
CA THR A 549 7.47 14.07 -13.29
C THR A 549 7.27 15.44 -12.64
N VAL A 550 7.29 15.46 -11.31
CA VAL A 550 7.08 16.67 -10.50
C VAL A 550 8.23 17.63 -10.71
N ASN A 551 7.90 18.89 -11.05
CA ASN A 551 8.88 19.90 -11.43
C ASN A 551 9.79 19.44 -12.60
N GLY A 552 9.20 18.62 -13.50
CA GLY A 552 9.87 18.04 -14.66
C GLY A 552 10.06 19.01 -15.82
N GLY A 553 9.25 20.06 -15.88
CA GLY A 553 9.20 20.97 -17.02
C GLY A 553 8.22 20.47 -18.09
N GLU A 554 8.63 20.41 -19.34
CA GLU A 554 7.79 19.97 -20.45
C GLU A 554 7.68 18.45 -20.56
N GLY A 555 6.45 17.95 -20.75
CA GLY A 555 6.18 16.52 -20.78
C GLY A 555 6.86 15.76 -21.94
N GLY A 556 6.91 16.33 -23.14
CA GLY A 556 7.54 15.69 -24.28
C GLY A 556 9.03 15.39 -24.06
N PRO A 557 9.87 16.39 -23.77
CA PRO A 557 11.29 16.21 -23.51
C PRO A 557 11.59 15.36 -22.26
N THR A 558 10.82 15.50 -21.19
CA THR A 558 11.10 14.85 -19.90
C THR A 558 10.55 13.42 -19.87
N ASP A 559 9.25 13.27 -20.06
CA ASP A 559 8.57 11.99 -19.88
C ASP A 559 8.62 11.11 -21.15
N GLY A 560 8.76 11.74 -22.33
CA GLY A 560 8.82 11.03 -23.61
C GLY A 560 9.87 9.92 -23.66
N PRO A 561 11.15 10.19 -23.37
CA PRO A 561 12.20 9.18 -23.39
C PRO A 561 11.99 8.05 -22.35
N ILE A 562 11.43 8.37 -21.18
CA ILE A 562 11.16 7.40 -20.12
C ILE A 562 10.03 6.44 -20.54
N VAL A 563 8.93 7.01 -21.04
CA VAL A 563 7.81 6.21 -21.58
C VAL A 563 8.22 5.41 -22.80
N ALA A 564 9.04 5.97 -23.68
CA ALA A 564 9.59 5.25 -24.83
C ALA A 564 10.41 4.02 -24.39
N LYS A 565 11.27 4.18 -23.39
CA LYS A 565 12.02 3.07 -22.79
C LYS A 565 11.08 2.01 -22.19
N PHE A 566 10.07 2.43 -21.43
CA PHE A 566 9.07 1.53 -20.85
C PHE A 566 8.34 0.72 -21.93
N LEU A 567 7.75 1.39 -22.92
CA LEU A 567 6.99 0.73 -23.99
C LEU A 567 7.85 -0.21 -24.83
N ASN A 568 9.12 0.14 -25.10
CA ASN A 568 10.05 -0.73 -25.82
C ASN A 568 10.40 -1.99 -25.00
N LEU A 569 10.57 -1.90 -23.67
CA LEU A 569 10.81 -3.05 -22.81
C LEU A 569 9.59 -3.99 -22.83
N VAL A 570 8.39 -3.48 -22.59
CA VAL A 570 7.15 -4.25 -22.58
C VAL A 570 6.88 -4.86 -23.97
N GLY A 571 7.14 -4.13 -25.06
CA GLY A 571 6.94 -4.59 -26.44
C GLY A 571 7.83 -5.79 -26.80
N GLN A 572 9.05 -5.87 -26.27
CA GLN A 572 9.96 -7.01 -26.49
C GLN A 572 9.46 -8.32 -25.87
N LEU A 573 8.57 -8.25 -24.89
CA LEU A 573 8.01 -9.42 -24.23
C LEU A 573 6.77 -10.00 -24.94
N ARG A 574 6.12 -9.17 -25.74
CA ARG A 574 4.83 -9.49 -26.38
C ARG A 574 4.95 -9.78 -27.88
N GLY A 575 6.15 -9.54 -28.47
CA GLY A 575 6.50 -9.91 -29.84
C GLY A 575 7.29 -11.20 -29.89
#